data_38b065e00c23410d5f139c3c14621e5d
#
_entry.id   38b065e00c23410d5f139c3c14621e5d
#
_cell.length_a   1.000
_cell.length_b   1.000
_cell.length_c   1.000
_cell.angle_alpha   90.00
_cell.angle_beta   90.00
_cell.angle_gamma   90.00
#
_symmetry.space_group_name_H-M   'P 1'
#
loop_
_entity.id
_entity.type
_entity.pdbx_description
1 polymer ?
#
loop_
_entity_poly.entity_id
_entity_poly.type
_entity_poly.pdbx_seq_one_letter_code
_entity_poly.pdbx_strand_id
1 'polypeptide(L)'
;MIRVGTCSWADESFVKAWYPDGVASQSRLRYYAERFDVVEANSTYYRLPEERLVERWAAMLPDGFVMHVKAFGLMTRHPVKAQALPPDLRGEVAVDDRGRVDRPSREIRAEVFRRFLAALEPLREAGKLGGILMQFPPYVVPKPASYEYFEWAGEQLAGHEMLVELRHKSWFEQPEETLAFLEEQGMTYVTVDAPPEVIPLVVGRTSGTAYVRFHGRNRATWFKRTGSTAERFDYLYSPAELREWAGTLRELEEDATVVYAMFNNNGRSPGTEIPRDLLGGHAEVAQAPTNAAMLKEILA
;
A
#
# COMPACT_ATOMS: atom_id res chain seq x y z
N MET A 1 -11.14 -15.85 -4.11
CA MET A 1 -10.41 -15.96 -2.80
C MET A 1 -10.15 -14.56 -2.26
N ILE A 2 -10.61 -14.25 -1.02
CA ILE A 2 -10.35 -12.95 -0.37
C ILE A 2 -9.18 -13.09 0.62
N ARG A 3 -8.16 -12.24 0.50
CA ARG A 3 -7.03 -12.15 1.43
C ARG A 3 -7.07 -10.80 2.15
N VAL A 4 -6.97 -10.83 3.47
CA VAL A 4 -7.03 -9.64 4.31
C VAL A 4 -5.69 -9.44 5.01
N GLY A 5 -5.15 -8.23 4.92
CA GLY A 5 -3.88 -7.88 5.55
C GLY A 5 -3.75 -6.38 5.80
N THR A 6 -2.52 -5.94 6.06
CA THR A 6 -2.22 -4.55 6.40
C THR A 6 -1.09 -3.98 5.55
N CYS A 7 -1.01 -2.66 5.48
CA CYS A 7 0.01 -1.92 4.73
C CYS A 7 1.27 -1.64 5.57
N SER A 8 1.57 -2.48 6.53
CA SER A 8 2.79 -2.54 7.32
C SER A 8 2.72 -3.73 8.26
N TRP A 9 3.85 -4.15 8.80
CA TRP A 9 3.98 -5.04 9.98
C TRP A 9 4.89 -4.44 11.04
N ALA A 10 5.45 -3.27 10.81
CA ALA A 10 6.44 -2.64 11.68
C ALA A 10 6.08 -1.19 12.03
N ASP A 11 4.84 -0.79 11.80
CA ASP A 11 4.32 0.52 12.19
C ASP A 11 4.39 0.71 13.71
N GLU A 12 4.56 1.94 14.16
CA GLU A 12 4.68 2.28 15.58
C GLU A 12 3.44 1.86 16.37
N SER A 13 2.25 1.96 15.77
CA SER A 13 1.00 1.52 16.38
C SER A 13 0.99 0.03 16.68
N PHE A 14 1.52 -0.80 15.76
CA PHE A 14 1.64 -2.25 15.95
C PHE A 14 2.61 -2.57 17.07
N VAL A 15 3.75 -1.86 17.11
CA VAL A 15 4.77 -2.07 18.15
C VAL A 15 4.24 -1.77 19.55
N LYS A 16 3.38 -0.76 19.66
CA LYS A 16 2.84 -0.29 20.95
C LYS A 16 1.57 -1.02 21.41
N ALA A 17 0.76 -1.55 20.48
CA ALA A 17 -0.58 -1.98 20.80
C ALA A 17 -1.06 -3.25 20.05
N TRP A 18 -0.13 -4.04 19.49
CA TRP A 18 -0.50 -5.31 18.84
C TRP A 18 0.50 -6.44 19.07
N TYR A 19 1.81 -6.14 19.05
CA TYR A 19 2.80 -7.15 19.38
C TYR A 19 2.83 -7.40 20.88
N PRO A 20 2.94 -8.67 21.33
CA PRO A 20 3.26 -8.98 22.70
C PRO A 20 4.59 -8.34 23.13
N ASP A 21 4.70 -8.03 24.41
CA ASP A 21 5.94 -7.53 24.98
C ASP A 21 7.12 -8.45 24.67
N GLY A 22 8.27 -7.86 24.32
CA GLY A 22 9.50 -8.59 24.03
C GLY A 22 9.64 -9.15 22.60
N VAL A 23 8.67 -8.97 21.72
CA VAL A 23 8.84 -9.38 20.30
C VAL A 23 9.89 -8.50 19.62
N ALA A 24 11.06 -9.10 19.35
CA ALA A 24 12.17 -8.41 18.70
C ALA A 24 11.78 -7.96 17.28
N SER A 25 12.30 -6.81 16.84
CA SER A 25 11.99 -6.23 15.53
C SER A 25 12.20 -7.18 14.36
N GLN A 26 13.24 -8.00 14.42
CA GLN A 26 13.55 -9.03 13.42
C GLN A 26 12.56 -10.19 13.37
N SER A 27 11.77 -10.41 14.43
CA SER A 27 10.78 -11.49 14.51
C SER A 27 9.36 -11.05 14.15
N ARG A 28 9.13 -9.73 14.01
CA ARG A 28 7.79 -9.17 13.79
C ARG A 28 7.13 -9.65 12.51
N LEU A 29 7.88 -9.76 11.41
CA LEU A 29 7.33 -10.25 10.15
C LEU A 29 6.87 -11.72 10.28
N ARG A 30 7.62 -12.56 10.98
CA ARG A 30 7.21 -13.93 11.24
C ARG A 30 5.96 -14.01 12.10
N TYR A 31 5.91 -13.24 13.19
CA TYR A 31 4.72 -13.15 14.05
C TYR A 31 3.49 -12.67 13.28
N TYR A 32 3.67 -11.71 12.36
CA TYR A 32 2.63 -11.21 11.48
C TYR A 32 2.12 -12.32 10.54
N ALA A 33 3.04 -13.05 9.93
CA ALA A 33 2.73 -14.10 8.96
C ALA A 33 2.05 -15.35 9.57
N GLU A 34 2.06 -15.50 10.89
CA GLU A 34 1.26 -16.50 11.61
C GLU A 34 -0.23 -16.14 11.68
N ARG A 35 -0.62 -14.88 11.40
CA ARG A 35 -1.98 -14.33 11.56
C ARG A 35 -2.61 -13.88 10.27
N PHE A 36 -1.79 -13.45 9.34
CA PHE A 36 -2.20 -12.96 8.04
C PHE A 36 -1.38 -13.66 6.96
N ASP A 37 -1.95 -13.78 5.78
CA ASP A 37 -1.34 -14.43 4.60
C ASP A 37 -0.94 -13.43 3.50
N VAL A 38 -1.13 -12.13 3.75
CA VAL A 38 -0.75 -11.04 2.87
C VAL A 38 -0.29 -9.82 3.67
N VAL A 39 0.68 -9.09 3.11
CA VAL A 39 1.16 -7.80 3.65
C VAL A 39 1.57 -6.87 2.51
N GLU A 40 1.52 -5.56 2.75
CA GLU A 40 2.10 -4.54 1.88
C GLU A 40 3.31 -3.89 2.56
N ALA A 41 4.48 -3.96 1.92
CA ALA A 41 5.70 -3.32 2.40
C ALA A 41 5.73 -1.84 1.98
N ASN A 42 5.49 -0.92 2.92
CA ASN A 42 5.48 0.52 2.68
C ASN A 42 6.84 1.20 2.89
N SER A 43 7.79 0.56 3.57
CA SER A 43 9.12 1.15 3.85
C SER A 43 9.93 1.43 2.59
N THR A 44 9.72 0.69 1.53
CA THR A 44 10.35 0.83 0.21
C THR A 44 10.00 2.14 -0.50
N TYR A 45 8.90 2.80 -0.11
CA TYR A 45 8.54 4.12 -0.60
C TYR A 45 9.59 5.20 -0.27
N TYR A 46 10.24 5.07 0.87
CA TYR A 46 11.19 6.08 1.37
C TYR A 46 12.61 5.89 0.86
N ARG A 47 12.99 4.68 0.49
CA ARG A 47 14.30 4.31 -0.03
C ARG A 47 14.22 2.97 -0.77
N LEU A 48 15.07 2.79 -1.78
CA LEU A 48 15.21 1.48 -2.44
C LEU A 48 15.57 0.42 -1.39
N PRO A 49 14.91 -0.76 -1.42
CA PRO A 49 15.26 -1.83 -0.51
C PRO A 49 16.65 -2.40 -0.84
N GLU A 50 17.32 -2.90 0.17
CA GLU A 50 18.53 -3.67 -0.01
C GLU A 50 18.17 -5.13 -0.26
N GLU A 51 18.81 -5.78 -1.23
CA GLU A 51 18.57 -7.18 -1.60
C GLU A 51 18.61 -8.12 -0.39
N ARG A 52 19.66 -8.01 0.47
CA ARG A 52 19.78 -8.77 1.72
C ARG A 52 18.61 -8.61 2.69
N LEU A 53 17.93 -7.45 2.65
CA LEU A 53 16.73 -7.25 3.46
C LEU A 53 15.56 -8.04 2.87
N VAL A 54 15.43 -8.02 1.55
CA VAL A 54 14.37 -8.73 0.81
C VAL A 54 14.58 -10.25 0.89
N GLU A 55 15.82 -10.75 0.81
CA GLU A 55 16.17 -12.16 1.10
C GLU A 55 15.67 -12.60 2.49
N ARG A 56 15.90 -11.77 3.51
CA ARG A 56 15.40 -12.07 4.86
C ARG A 56 13.88 -12.08 4.94
N TRP A 57 13.18 -11.18 4.21
CA TRP A 57 11.74 -11.22 4.13
C TRP A 57 11.26 -12.51 3.47
N ALA A 58 11.81 -12.86 2.32
CA ALA A 58 11.47 -14.10 1.60
C ALA A 58 11.67 -15.35 2.47
N ALA A 59 12.77 -15.42 3.24
CA ALA A 59 13.07 -16.54 4.13
C ALA A 59 12.16 -16.62 5.38
N MET A 60 11.59 -15.48 5.83
CA MET A 60 10.70 -15.46 7.00
C MET A 60 9.26 -15.79 6.67
N LEU A 61 8.82 -15.57 5.44
CA LEU A 61 7.45 -15.76 5.02
C LEU A 61 7.16 -17.24 4.71
N PRO A 62 6.00 -17.78 5.09
CA PRO A 62 5.61 -19.16 4.73
C PRO A 62 5.27 -19.24 3.23
N ASP A 63 5.17 -20.49 2.74
CA ASP A 63 4.70 -20.76 1.38
C ASP A 63 3.26 -20.27 1.20
N GLY A 64 2.96 -19.71 0.01
CA GLY A 64 1.66 -19.14 -0.31
C GLY A 64 1.40 -17.77 0.30
N PHE A 65 2.30 -17.22 1.10
CA PHE A 65 2.22 -15.84 1.58
C PHE A 65 2.49 -14.85 0.44
N VAL A 66 1.75 -13.74 0.41
CA VAL A 66 1.92 -12.69 -0.60
C VAL A 66 2.42 -11.40 0.05
N MET A 67 3.51 -10.84 -0.47
CA MET A 67 3.99 -9.52 -0.10
C MET A 67 3.85 -8.57 -1.29
N HIS A 68 2.93 -7.63 -1.19
CA HIS A 68 2.89 -6.48 -2.09
C HIS A 68 3.95 -5.47 -1.67
N VAL A 69 4.49 -4.73 -2.62
CA VAL A 69 5.57 -3.78 -2.34
C VAL A 69 5.24 -2.41 -2.91
N LYS A 70 5.26 -1.39 -2.06
CA LYS A 70 5.03 -0.03 -2.50
C LYS A 70 6.26 0.51 -3.23
N ALA A 71 6.04 1.04 -4.41
CA ALA A 71 7.09 1.64 -5.24
C ALA A 71 7.81 2.79 -4.52
N PHE A 72 9.10 2.93 -4.77
CA PHE A 72 9.88 4.05 -4.27
C PHE A 72 9.31 5.39 -4.78
N GLY A 73 9.27 6.40 -3.94
CA GLY A 73 8.59 7.66 -4.23
C GLY A 73 8.99 8.33 -5.55
N LEU A 74 10.23 8.16 -6.00
CA LEU A 74 10.67 8.70 -7.28
C LEU A 74 9.98 8.03 -8.48
N MET A 75 9.64 6.75 -8.37
CA MET A 75 8.93 5.99 -9.39
C MET A 75 7.50 6.49 -9.58
N THR A 76 6.90 7.06 -8.54
CA THR A 76 5.52 7.57 -8.55
C THR A 76 5.44 9.10 -8.60
N ARG A 77 6.52 9.76 -9.00
CA ARG A 77 6.63 11.22 -9.16
C ARG A 77 6.50 12.01 -7.84
N HIS A 78 6.65 11.38 -6.68
CA HIS A 78 6.74 12.12 -5.42
C HIS A 78 8.06 12.86 -5.30
N PRO A 79 8.09 13.99 -4.55
CA PRO A 79 9.33 14.68 -4.22
C PRO A 79 10.14 13.82 -3.24
N VAL A 80 11.33 13.43 -3.64
CA VAL A 80 12.24 12.57 -2.87
C VAL A 80 13.51 13.33 -2.57
N LYS A 81 14.02 13.23 -1.33
CA LYS A 81 15.34 13.77 -0.98
C LYS A 81 16.43 13.04 -1.76
N ALA A 82 17.41 13.78 -2.26
CA ALA A 82 18.54 13.18 -3.00
C ALA A 82 19.28 12.12 -2.16
N GLN A 83 19.34 12.29 -0.84
CA GLN A 83 19.95 11.31 0.07
C GLN A 83 19.25 9.94 0.09
N ALA A 84 17.99 9.86 -0.37
CA ALA A 84 17.27 8.59 -0.48
C ALA A 84 17.68 7.79 -1.74
N LEU A 85 18.36 8.43 -2.69
CA LEU A 85 18.94 7.76 -3.86
C LEU A 85 20.23 7.01 -3.48
N PRO A 86 20.59 5.95 -4.23
CA PRO A 86 21.92 5.36 -4.18
C PRO A 86 23.01 6.41 -4.38
N PRO A 87 24.18 6.28 -3.71
CA PRO A 87 25.23 7.28 -3.72
C PRO A 87 25.72 7.70 -5.13
N ASP A 88 25.82 6.76 -6.04
CA ASP A 88 26.25 6.96 -7.42
C ASP A 88 25.24 7.79 -8.24
N LEU A 89 23.94 7.66 -7.98
CA LEU A 89 22.92 8.45 -8.67
C LEU A 89 22.75 9.87 -8.11
N ARG A 90 23.23 10.13 -6.90
CA ARG A 90 23.07 11.46 -6.25
C ARG A 90 23.77 12.57 -7.01
N GLY A 91 24.91 12.27 -7.63
CA GLY A 91 25.69 13.23 -8.42
C GLY A 91 25.12 13.50 -9.79
N GLU A 92 24.17 12.68 -10.26
CA GLU A 92 23.58 12.76 -11.59
C GLU A 92 22.24 13.50 -11.63
N VAL A 93 21.74 13.95 -10.47
CA VAL A 93 20.45 14.62 -10.36
C VAL A 93 20.59 16.07 -9.90
N ALA A 94 19.82 16.97 -10.51
CA ALA A 94 19.62 18.29 -9.97
C ALA A 94 18.78 18.22 -8.68
N VAL A 95 19.00 19.14 -7.76
CA VAL A 95 18.25 19.25 -6.50
C VAL A 95 17.65 20.64 -6.33
N ASP A 96 16.45 20.71 -5.74
CA ASP A 96 15.82 21.96 -5.39
C ASP A 96 16.40 22.54 -4.05
N ASP A 97 15.98 23.75 -3.68
CA ASP A 97 16.41 24.45 -2.45
C ASP A 97 16.13 23.65 -1.17
N ARG A 98 15.29 22.64 -1.25
CA ARG A 98 14.98 21.73 -0.14
C ARG A 98 15.77 20.43 -0.20
N GLY A 99 16.74 20.30 -1.11
CA GLY A 99 17.53 19.09 -1.32
C GLY A 99 16.72 17.91 -1.86
N ARG A 100 15.64 18.16 -2.57
CA ARG A 100 14.85 17.13 -3.25
C ARG A 100 15.28 17.05 -4.70
N VAL A 101 15.22 15.83 -5.25
CA VAL A 101 15.46 15.58 -6.67
C VAL A 101 14.52 16.43 -7.53
N ASP A 102 15.10 17.27 -8.38
CA ASP A 102 14.35 18.12 -9.31
C ASP A 102 14.41 17.53 -10.72
N ARG A 103 13.23 17.27 -11.28
CA ARG A 103 13.00 16.83 -12.67
C ARG A 103 14.02 15.77 -13.17
N PRO A 104 14.16 14.63 -12.49
CA PRO A 104 15.09 13.59 -12.91
C PRO A 104 14.74 13.12 -14.33
N SER A 105 15.79 12.83 -15.13
CA SER A 105 15.62 12.34 -16.50
C SER A 105 14.89 10.97 -16.54
N ARG A 106 14.45 10.56 -17.72
CA ARG A 106 13.86 9.23 -17.91
C ARG A 106 14.85 8.11 -17.64
N GLU A 107 16.13 8.31 -18.02
CA GLU A 107 17.22 7.37 -17.80
C GLU A 107 17.46 7.12 -16.31
N ILE A 108 17.53 8.18 -15.51
CA ILE A 108 17.65 8.08 -14.04
C ILE A 108 16.45 7.36 -13.44
N ARG A 109 15.24 7.66 -13.91
CA ARG A 109 14.05 6.95 -13.44
C ARG A 109 14.06 5.47 -13.82
N ALA A 110 14.40 5.16 -15.07
CA ALA A 110 14.52 3.78 -15.55
C ALA A 110 15.53 2.99 -14.73
N GLU A 111 16.69 3.58 -14.40
CA GLU A 111 17.70 2.95 -13.54
C GLU A 111 17.17 2.71 -12.12
N VAL A 112 16.36 3.62 -11.58
CA VAL A 112 15.70 3.43 -10.30
C VAL A 112 14.69 2.26 -10.34
N PHE A 113 13.88 2.15 -11.41
CA PHE A 113 12.98 1.00 -11.62
C PHE A 113 13.78 -0.31 -11.69
N ARG A 114 14.82 -0.35 -12.50
CA ARG A 114 15.68 -1.53 -12.66
C ARG A 114 16.28 -1.99 -11.31
N ARG A 115 16.82 -1.06 -10.51
CA ARG A 115 17.39 -1.38 -9.19
C ARG A 115 16.32 -1.81 -8.20
N PHE A 116 15.15 -1.19 -8.24
CA PHE A 116 14.03 -1.58 -7.40
C PHE A 116 13.61 -3.02 -7.69
N LEU A 117 13.42 -3.38 -8.95
CA LEU A 117 13.05 -4.74 -9.35
C LEU A 117 14.16 -5.75 -9.01
N ALA A 118 15.43 -5.43 -9.30
CA ALA A 118 16.55 -6.29 -8.94
C ALA A 118 16.58 -6.61 -7.44
N ALA A 119 16.31 -5.61 -6.59
CA ALA A 119 16.26 -5.83 -5.14
C ALA A 119 15.07 -6.69 -4.67
N LEU A 120 13.99 -6.79 -5.48
CA LEU A 120 12.81 -7.61 -5.16
C LEU A 120 12.92 -9.05 -5.68
N GLU A 121 13.96 -9.38 -6.44
CA GLU A 121 14.15 -10.69 -7.05
C GLU A 121 14.03 -11.85 -6.05
N PRO A 122 14.58 -11.80 -4.82
CA PRO A 122 14.43 -12.88 -3.85
C PRO A 122 12.97 -13.22 -3.47
N LEU A 123 12.08 -12.20 -3.42
CA LEU A 123 10.64 -12.41 -3.21
C LEU A 123 9.99 -13.04 -4.44
N ARG A 124 10.39 -12.61 -5.64
CA ARG A 124 9.87 -13.13 -6.90
C ARG A 124 10.25 -14.61 -7.08
N GLU A 125 11.52 -14.96 -6.89
CA GLU A 125 12.03 -16.33 -6.98
C GLU A 125 11.38 -17.26 -5.96
N ALA A 126 11.08 -16.73 -4.76
CA ALA A 126 10.36 -17.48 -3.73
C ALA A 126 8.84 -17.61 -4.00
N GLY A 127 8.32 -17.01 -5.08
CA GLY A 127 6.87 -17.01 -5.39
C GLY A 127 6.03 -16.22 -4.37
N LYS A 128 6.63 -15.24 -3.67
CA LYS A 128 6.00 -14.48 -2.59
C LYS A 128 5.80 -13.00 -2.94
N LEU A 129 6.33 -12.53 -4.08
CA LEU A 129 6.09 -11.18 -4.57
C LEU A 129 4.68 -11.07 -5.15
N GLY A 130 3.89 -10.15 -4.59
CA GLY A 130 2.62 -9.71 -5.16
C GLY A 130 2.79 -8.54 -6.12
N GLY A 131 1.78 -7.71 -6.26
CA GLY A 131 1.84 -6.51 -7.09
C GLY A 131 2.73 -5.41 -6.50
N ILE A 132 3.20 -4.53 -7.40
CA ILE A 132 3.95 -3.31 -7.07
C ILE A 132 2.98 -2.14 -7.02
N LEU A 133 2.79 -1.55 -5.83
CA LEU A 133 1.87 -0.44 -5.63
C LEU A 133 2.47 0.88 -6.11
N MET A 134 1.95 1.38 -7.20
CA MET A 134 2.20 2.70 -7.76
C MET A 134 1.15 3.69 -7.24
N GLN A 135 1.32 4.18 -6.01
CA GLN A 135 0.47 5.25 -5.48
C GLN A 135 0.92 6.60 -6.01
N PHE A 136 0.11 7.26 -6.81
CA PHE A 136 0.41 8.57 -7.37
C PHE A 136 -0.04 9.71 -6.45
N PRO A 137 0.73 10.81 -6.37
CA PRO A 137 0.38 11.96 -5.52
C PRO A 137 -0.81 12.75 -6.10
N PRO A 138 -1.51 13.56 -5.27
CA PRO A 138 -2.72 14.26 -5.68
C PRO A 138 -2.53 15.35 -6.74
N TYR A 139 -1.31 15.70 -7.13
CA TYR A 139 -1.06 16.60 -8.26
C TYR A 139 -0.87 15.86 -9.60
N VAL A 140 -0.90 14.54 -9.61
CA VAL A 140 -1.01 13.73 -10.82
C VAL A 140 -2.48 13.64 -11.18
N VAL A 141 -2.88 14.37 -12.21
CA VAL A 141 -4.25 14.51 -12.69
C VAL A 141 -4.38 13.91 -14.09
N PRO A 142 -5.59 13.58 -14.58
CA PRO A 142 -5.80 13.07 -15.93
C PRO A 142 -5.41 14.12 -16.97
N LYS A 143 -4.29 13.89 -17.64
CA LYS A 143 -3.76 14.69 -18.75
C LYS A 143 -2.78 13.83 -19.58
N PRO A 144 -2.53 14.15 -20.86
CA PRO A 144 -1.70 13.33 -21.74
C PRO A 144 -0.39 12.87 -21.10
N ALA A 145 0.38 13.78 -20.50
CA ALA A 145 1.65 13.46 -19.84
C ALA A 145 1.53 12.55 -18.61
N SER A 146 0.33 12.33 -18.05
CA SER A 146 0.12 11.38 -16.97
C SER A 146 -0.17 9.99 -17.52
N TYR A 147 -0.97 9.89 -18.57
CA TYR A 147 -1.21 8.64 -19.29
C TYR A 147 0.08 8.09 -19.91
N GLU A 148 0.83 8.92 -20.65
CA GLU A 148 2.16 8.57 -21.18
C GLU A 148 3.14 8.09 -20.09
N TYR A 149 3.05 8.67 -18.88
CA TYR A 149 3.89 8.23 -17.77
C TYR A 149 3.44 6.87 -17.23
N PHE A 150 2.15 6.59 -17.16
CA PHE A 150 1.63 5.31 -16.69
C PHE A 150 2.02 4.19 -17.66
N GLU A 151 1.83 4.42 -18.97
CA GLU A 151 2.26 3.48 -20.03
C GLU A 151 3.76 3.17 -19.90
N TRP A 152 4.59 4.22 -19.87
CA TRP A 152 6.02 4.06 -19.70
C TRP A 152 6.39 3.34 -18.39
N ALA A 153 5.73 3.64 -17.28
CA ALA A 153 5.98 2.97 -16.00
C ALA A 153 5.56 1.49 -16.06
N GLY A 154 4.47 1.16 -16.75
CA GLY A 154 4.05 -0.20 -17.05
C GLY A 154 5.10 -0.98 -17.84
N GLU A 155 5.71 -0.35 -18.86
CA GLU A 155 6.84 -0.94 -19.60
C GLU A 155 8.04 -1.23 -18.69
N GLN A 156 8.36 -0.31 -17.75
CA GLN A 156 9.44 -0.53 -16.79
C GLN A 156 9.14 -1.66 -15.78
N LEU A 157 7.86 -1.94 -15.52
CA LEU A 157 7.39 -3.00 -14.64
C LEU A 157 6.98 -4.27 -15.38
N ALA A 158 7.36 -4.41 -16.66
CA ALA A 158 6.98 -5.57 -17.48
C ALA A 158 7.28 -6.90 -16.76
N GLY A 159 6.29 -7.79 -16.74
CA GLY A 159 6.36 -9.06 -16.00
C GLY A 159 6.00 -8.98 -14.51
N HIS A 160 5.60 -7.80 -14.01
CA HIS A 160 5.12 -7.58 -12.64
C HIS A 160 3.73 -6.95 -12.67
N GLU A 161 2.89 -7.28 -11.71
CA GLU A 161 1.58 -6.66 -11.56
C GLU A 161 1.73 -5.22 -11.05
N MET A 162 1.25 -4.24 -11.84
CA MET A 162 1.24 -2.82 -11.46
C MET A 162 -0.11 -2.46 -10.83
N LEU A 163 -0.10 -2.18 -9.51
CA LEU A 163 -1.26 -1.71 -8.77
C LEU A 163 -1.30 -0.17 -8.80
N VAL A 164 -2.34 0.43 -9.33
CA VAL A 164 -2.43 1.89 -9.53
C VAL A 164 -3.40 2.52 -8.54
N GLU A 165 -2.86 3.30 -7.60
CA GLU A 165 -3.65 4.09 -6.67
C GLU A 165 -3.64 5.57 -7.04
N LEU A 166 -4.81 6.12 -7.32
CA LEU A 166 -5.04 7.50 -7.74
C LEU A 166 -5.52 8.34 -6.55
N ARG A 167 -4.99 9.56 -6.41
CA ARG A 167 -5.22 10.41 -5.24
C ARG A 167 -5.90 11.75 -5.54
N HIS A 168 -6.20 12.05 -6.80
CA HIS A 168 -6.91 13.27 -7.18
C HIS A 168 -8.31 12.94 -7.67
N LYS A 169 -9.32 13.70 -7.19
CA LYS A 169 -10.73 13.48 -7.50
C LYS A 169 -11.07 13.52 -8.99
N SER A 170 -10.29 14.26 -9.80
CA SER A 170 -10.56 14.36 -11.24
C SER A 170 -10.43 13.04 -12.01
N TRP A 171 -9.73 12.04 -11.48
CA TRP A 171 -9.70 10.69 -12.03
C TRP A 171 -11.06 9.96 -11.91
N PHE A 172 -11.92 10.48 -11.04
CA PHE A 172 -13.23 9.89 -10.70
C PHE A 172 -14.40 10.76 -11.19
N GLU A 173 -14.15 11.79 -12.00
CA GLU A 173 -15.20 12.57 -12.67
C GLU A 173 -15.82 11.79 -13.83
N GLN A 174 -15.02 10.93 -14.48
CA GLN A 174 -15.41 9.94 -15.48
C GLN A 174 -14.73 8.62 -15.14
N PRO A 175 -15.22 7.89 -14.12
CA PRO A 175 -14.54 6.72 -13.60
C PRO A 175 -14.41 5.58 -14.62
N GLU A 176 -15.41 5.44 -15.50
CA GLU A 176 -15.42 4.43 -16.56
C GLU A 176 -14.25 4.61 -17.53
N GLU A 177 -13.92 5.84 -17.92
CA GLU A 177 -12.77 6.13 -18.79
C GLU A 177 -11.46 5.81 -18.11
N THR A 178 -11.33 6.14 -16.82
CA THR A 178 -10.14 5.83 -16.01
C THR A 178 -9.95 4.32 -15.87
N LEU A 179 -11.01 3.59 -15.56
CA LEU A 179 -10.96 2.13 -15.41
C LEU A 179 -10.66 1.45 -16.75
N ALA A 180 -11.31 1.87 -17.84
CA ALA A 180 -11.07 1.34 -19.18
C ALA A 180 -9.60 1.53 -19.61
N PHE A 181 -9.01 2.71 -19.36
CA PHE A 181 -7.60 2.95 -19.63
C PHE A 181 -6.69 1.98 -18.85
N LEU A 182 -6.92 1.81 -17.55
CA LEU A 182 -6.11 0.91 -16.73
C LEU A 182 -6.26 -0.55 -17.18
N GLU A 183 -7.46 -0.98 -17.55
CA GLU A 183 -7.73 -2.31 -18.08
C GLU A 183 -7.01 -2.55 -19.41
N GLU A 184 -7.08 -1.60 -20.35
CA GLU A 184 -6.39 -1.67 -21.64
C GLU A 184 -4.88 -1.79 -21.47
N GLN A 185 -4.31 -1.11 -20.48
CA GLN A 185 -2.89 -1.17 -20.17
C GLN A 185 -2.49 -2.38 -19.28
N GLY A 186 -3.42 -3.24 -18.92
CA GLY A 186 -3.16 -4.39 -18.04
C GLY A 186 -2.75 -4.00 -16.61
N MET A 187 -3.16 -2.81 -16.16
CA MET A 187 -2.87 -2.29 -14.82
C MET A 187 -4.02 -2.58 -13.86
N THR A 188 -3.71 -2.93 -12.64
CA THR A 188 -4.72 -3.19 -11.60
C THR A 188 -5.12 -1.90 -10.91
N TYR A 189 -6.39 -1.55 -11.01
CA TYR A 189 -6.96 -0.43 -10.26
C TYR A 189 -7.00 -0.73 -8.76
N VAL A 190 -6.65 0.26 -7.94
CA VAL A 190 -6.75 0.19 -6.48
C VAL A 190 -7.96 0.99 -6.01
N THR A 191 -8.97 0.30 -5.53
CA THR A 191 -10.11 0.90 -4.82
C THR A 191 -9.61 1.49 -3.50
N VAL A 192 -9.99 2.72 -3.21
CA VAL A 192 -9.56 3.44 -1.99
C VAL A 192 -10.78 3.78 -1.13
N ASP A 193 -10.81 3.29 0.10
CA ASP A 193 -11.74 3.78 1.13
C ASP A 193 -11.06 4.90 1.95
N ALA A 194 -11.56 6.10 1.75
CA ALA A 194 -11.10 7.34 2.38
C ALA A 194 -12.31 8.29 2.55
N PRO A 195 -12.17 9.47 3.19
CA PRO A 195 -13.25 10.45 3.18
C PRO A 195 -13.64 10.79 1.72
N PRO A 196 -14.91 10.61 1.33
CA PRO A 196 -15.33 10.72 -0.07
C PRO A 196 -15.17 12.12 -0.67
N GLU A 197 -15.07 13.14 0.18
CA GLU A 197 -14.77 14.52 -0.25
C GLU A 197 -13.33 14.70 -0.72
N VAL A 198 -12.44 13.74 -0.36
CA VAL A 198 -11.03 13.73 -0.72
C VAL A 198 -10.79 12.82 -1.93
N ILE A 199 -11.27 11.59 -1.82
CA ILE A 199 -11.18 10.57 -2.86
C ILE A 199 -12.56 9.94 -2.96
N PRO A 200 -13.31 10.21 -4.05
CA PRO A 200 -14.60 9.55 -4.29
C PRO A 200 -14.41 8.03 -4.28
N LEU A 201 -15.29 7.33 -3.60
CA LEU A 201 -15.28 5.87 -3.60
C LEU A 201 -15.78 5.36 -4.95
N VAL A 202 -14.89 4.77 -5.70
CA VAL A 202 -15.20 4.00 -6.91
C VAL A 202 -14.74 2.57 -6.64
N VAL A 203 -15.66 1.66 -6.55
CA VAL A 203 -15.35 0.22 -6.43
C VAL A 203 -15.22 -0.33 -7.83
N GLY A 204 -14.10 -1.00 -8.12
CA GLY A 204 -13.88 -1.53 -9.46
C GLY A 204 -12.68 -2.47 -9.54
N ARG A 205 -12.57 -3.13 -10.68
CA ARG A 205 -11.52 -4.09 -11.03
C ARG A 205 -11.15 -3.90 -12.50
N THR A 206 -9.86 -3.92 -12.81
CA THR A 206 -9.31 -3.78 -14.18
C THR A 206 -8.37 -4.92 -14.58
N SER A 207 -8.26 -5.95 -13.73
CA SER A 207 -7.45 -7.13 -13.98
C SER A 207 -8.07 -8.35 -13.28
N GLY A 208 -7.40 -9.50 -13.26
CA GLY A 208 -7.80 -10.66 -12.44
C GLY A 208 -7.72 -10.42 -10.94
N THR A 209 -7.08 -9.32 -10.50
CA THR A 209 -6.95 -8.91 -9.10
C THR A 209 -7.91 -7.77 -8.79
N ALA A 210 -8.65 -7.87 -7.68
CA ALA A 210 -9.27 -6.73 -7.03
C ALA A 210 -8.44 -6.30 -5.81
N TYR A 211 -8.14 -5.01 -5.70
CA TYR A 211 -7.29 -4.49 -4.63
C TYR A 211 -7.97 -3.32 -3.93
N VAL A 212 -8.23 -3.46 -2.62
CA VAL A 212 -8.90 -2.44 -1.82
C VAL A 212 -7.98 -1.96 -0.71
N ARG A 213 -7.78 -0.65 -0.58
CA ARG A 213 -7.00 -0.04 0.50
C ARG A 213 -7.87 0.79 1.43
N PHE A 214 -7.89 0.42 2.69
CA PHE A 214 -8.65 1.06 3.76
C PHE A 214 -7.78 2.12 4.45
N HIS A 215 -7.99 3.39 4.09
CA HIS A 215 -7.22 4.50 4.66
C HIS A 215 -7.86 5.12 5.90
N GLY A 216 -9.10 4.72 6.22
CA GLY A 216 -9.90 5.36 7.24
C GLY A 216 -10.64 6.60 6.75
N ARG A 217 -11.74 6.90 7.42
CA ARG A 217 -12.67 7.98 7.03
C ARG A 217 -12.57 9.20 7.97
N ASN A 218 -11.37 9.51 8.49
CA ASN A 218 -11.15 10.60 9.43
C ASN A 218 -11.19 11.96 8.72
N ARG A 219 -12.38 12.55 8.59
CA ARG A 219 -12.60 13.86 7.98
C ARG A 219 -11.92 15.01 8.73
N ALA A 220 -11.82 14.89 10.06
CA ALA A 220 -11.36 15.99 10.91
C ALA A 220 -9.88 16.31 10.72
N THR A 221 -9.05 15.33 10.40
CA THR A 221 -7.60 15.47 10.30
C THR A 221 -7.06 15.40 8.87
N TRP A 222 -7.86 14.92 7.91
CA TRP A 222 -7.40 14.72 6.54
C TRP A 222 -6.82 15.98 5.88
N PHE A 223 -7.46 17.13 6.12
CA PHE A 223 -7.04 18.42 5.58
C PHE A 223 -6.15 19.23 6.51
N LYS A 224 -5.96 18.78 7.75
CA LYS A 224 -5.07 19.49 8.68
C LYS A 224 -3.62 19.34 8.21
N ARG A 225 -2.87 20.45 8.24
CA ARG A 225 -1.41 20.43 8.17
C ARG A 225 -0.86 20.01 9.54
N THR A 226 -1.04 18.76 9.88
CA THR A 226 -0.48 18.16 11.10
C THR A 226 0.97 17.82 10.88
N GLY A 227 1.77 17.78 11.94
CA GLY A 227 3.18 17.38 11.87
C GLY A 227 3.39 15.90 11.53
N SER A 228 2.32 15.09 11.58
CA SER A 228 2.33 13.65 11.30
C SER A 228 1.28 13.27 10.26
N THR A 229 1.69 12.49 9.26
CA THR A 229 0.78 11.86 8.31
C THR A 229 -0.09 10.78 8.97
N ALA A 230 0.32 10.24 10.12
CA ALA A 230 -0.41 9.20 10.87
C ALA A 230 -1.80 9.66 11.31
N GLU A 231 -1.98 10.94 11.67
CA GLU A 231 -3.27 11.47 12.11
C GLU A 231 -4.37 11.40 11.03
N ARG A 232 -4.00 11.37 9.74
CA ARG A 232 -4.96 11.23 8.63
C ARG A 232 -5.56 9.84 8.57
N PHE A 233 -4.80 8.85 8.98
CA PHE A 233 -5.13 7.43 8.96
C PHE A 233 -5.61 6.91 10.32
N ASP A 234 -5.81 7.81 11.29
CA ASP A 234 -6.34 7.49 12.61
C ASP A 234 -7.85 7.30 12.52
N TYR A 235 -8.26 6.07 12.29
CA TYR A 235 -9.65 5.66 12.12
C TYR A 235 -9.84 4.19 12.45
N LEU A 236 -10.73 3.87 13.37
CA LEU A 236 -11.13 2.50 13.67
C LEU A 236 -12.47 2.21 12.97
N TYR A 237 -12.46 1.31 11.98
CA TYR A 237 -13.68 0.86 11.34
C TYR A 237 -14.56 0.09 12.33
N SER A 238 -15.83 0.44 12.35
CA SER A 238 -16.84 -0.27 13.16
C SER A 238 -17.18 -1.64 12.56
N PRO A 239 -17.71 -2.58 13.36
CA PRO A 239 -18.20 -3.85 12.84
C PRO A 239 -19.29 -3.71 11.76
N ALA A 240 -20.10 -2.65 11.81
CA ALA A 240 -21.11 -2.38 10.80
C ALA A 240 -20.50 -2.04 9.45
N GLU A 241 -19.52 -1.10 9.42
CA GLU A 241 -18.79 -0.73 8.22
C GLU A 241 -18.03 -1.93 7.60
N LEU A 242 -17.43 -2.77 8.47
CA LEU A 242 -16.74 -3.97 8.00
C LEU A 242 -17.68 -5.02 7.39
N ARG A 243 -18.93 -5.14 7.90
CA ARG A 243 -19.94 -6.02 7.29
C ARG A 243 -20.41 -5.50 5.92
N GLU A 244 -20.58 -4.19 5.76
CA GLU A 244 -20.87 -3.57 4.46
C GLU A 244 -19.75 -3.89 3.46
N TRP A 245 -18.50 -3.69 3.88
CA TRP A 245 -17.35 -4.03 3.04
C TRP A 245 -17.22 -5.52 2.73
N ALA A 246 -17.57 -6.40 3.68
CA ALA A 246 -17.56 -7.84 3.43
C ALA A 246 -18.53 -8.23 2.30
N GLY A 247 -19.69 -7.56 2.18
CA GLY A 247 -20.60 -7.70 1.04
C GLY A 247 -19.93 -7.32 -0.28
N THR A 248 -19.38 -6.09 -0.33
CA THR A 248 -18.68 -5.57 -1.51
C THR A 248 -17.48 -6.44 -1.92
N LEU A 249 -16.71 -6.95 -0.96
CA LEU A 249 -15.57 -7.83 -1.25
C LEU A 249 -16.01 -9.18 -1.83
N ARG A 250 -17.16 -9.73 -1.38
CA ARG A 250 -17.74 -10.96 -1.96
C ARG A 250 -18.25 -10.73 -3.39
N GLU A 251 -18.87 -9.58 -3.66
CA GLU A 251 -19.25 -9.19 -5.02
C GLU A 251 -18.02 -9.08 -5.94
N LEU A 252 -16.94 -8.46 -5.48
CA LEU A 252 -15.67 -8.40 -6.24
C LEU A 252 -15.05 -9.78 -6.47
N GLU A 253 -15.23 -10.72 -5.52
CA GLU A 253 -14.69 -12.08 -5.62
C GLU A 253 -15.36 -12.89 -6.71
N GLU A 254 -16.62 -12.62 -7.06
CA GLU A 254 -17.35 -13.35 -8.10
C GLU A 254 -16.61 -13.32 -9.45
N ASP A 255 -15.98 -12.17 -9.76
CA ASP A 255 -15.28 -11.95 -11.03
C ASP A 255 -13.77 -11.92 -10.92
N ALA A 256 -13.21 -11.87 -9.70
CA ALA A 256 -11.77 -11.78 -9.47
C ALA A 256 -11.14 -13.16 -9.19
N THR A 257 -9.93 -13.36 -9.65
CA THR A 257 -9.09 -14.50 -9.23
C THR A 257 -8.74 -14.39 -7.75
N VAL A 258 -8.44 -13.16 -7.31
CA VAL A 258 -8.10 -12.84 -5.92
C VAL A 258 -8.54 -11.43 -5.56
N VAL A 259 -9.01 -11.25 -4.33
CA VAL A 259 -9.33 -9.94 -3.75
C VAL A 259 -8.39 -9.68 -2.58
N TYR A 260 -7.73 -8.53 -2.58
CA TYR A 260 -6.90 -8.07 -1.47
C TYR A 260 -7.58 -6.92 -0.72
N ALA A 261 -7.77 -7.09 0.59
CA ALA A 261 -8.32 -6.09 1.49
C ALA A 261 -7.22 -5.61 2.45
N MET A 262 -6.63 -4.44 2.18
CA MET A 262 -5.39 -3.97 2.79
C MET A 262 -5.62 -2.76 3.69
N PHE A 263 -5.46 -2.94 5.00
CA PHE A 263 -5.68 -1.89 5.98
C PHE A 263 -4.45 -0.99 6.16
N ASN A 264 -4.64 0.32 5.95
CA ASN A 264 -3.62 1.37 6.08
C ASN A 264 -3.99 2.43 7.14
N ASN A 265 -4.98 2.15 7.96
CA ASN A 265 -5.43 2.99 9.07
C ASN A 265 -4.53 2.77 10.30
N ASN A 266 -3.31 3.30 10.25
CA ASN A 266 -2.23 3.01 11.20
C ASN A 266 -2.29 3.89 12.47
N GLY A 267 -3.48 4.06 13.08
CA GLY A 267 -3.67 4.73 14.35
C GLY A 267 -3.74 3.75 15.55
N ARG A 268 -4.01 4.33 16.72
CA ARG A 268 -4.32 3.59 17.95
C ARG A 268 -5.61 4.13 18.55
N SER A 269 -6.43 3.24 19.06
CA SER A 269 -7.69 3.58 19.71
C SER A 269 -7.83 2.86 21.06
N PRO A 270 -8.60 3.43 22.04
CA PRO A 270 -9.00 2.70 23.22
C PRO A 270 -9.74 1.42 22.84
N GLY A 271 -9.45 0.33 23.57
CA GLY A 271 -10.04 -0.99 23.30
C GLY A 271 -11.48 -1.18 23.80
N THR A 272 -12.20 -0.11 24.12
CA THR A 272 -13.53 -0.18 24.78
C THR A 272 -14.64 -0.74 23.89
N GLU A 273 -14.50 -0.68 22.58
CA GLU A 273 -15.51 -1.14 21.61
C GLU A 273 -15.06 -2.39 20.83
N ILE A 274 -13.95 -3.00 21.24
CA ILE A 274 -13.32 -4.13 20.55
C ILE A 274 -13.55 -5.42 21.34
N PRO A 275 -13.82 -6.57 20.72
CA PRO A 275 -13.83 -7.87 21.36
C PRO A 275 -12.55 -8.11 22.18
N ARG A 276 -12.70 -8.61 23.42
CA ARG A 276 -11.57 -8.73 24.36
C ARG A 276 -10.46 -9.64 23.91
N ASP A 277 -10.77 -10.65 23.13
CA ASP A 277 -9.84 -11.58 22.51
C ASP A 277 -8.92 -10.92 21.47
N LEU A 278 -9.39 -9.84 20.81
CA LEU A 278 -8.58 -9.06 19.88
C LEU A 278 -7.69 -8.00 20.55
N LEU A 279 -7.92 -7.73 21.86
CA LEU A 279 -7.10 -6.75 22.60
C LEU A 279 -5.69 -7.26 22.93
N GLY A 280 -5.46 -8.57 22.91
CA GLY A 280 -4.14 -9.15 23.24
C GLY A 280 -3.57 -8.72 24.59
N GLY A 281 -4.42 -8.26 25.54
CA GLY A 281 -4.01 -7.75 26.85
C GLY A 281 -3.65 -6.26 26.89
N HIS A 282 -3.71 -5.54 25.77
CA HIS A 282 -3.42 -4.11 25.69
C HIS A 282 -4.65 -3.25 26.08
N ALA A 283 -4.40 -2.06 26.62
CA ALA A 283 -5.46 -1.06 26.91
C ALA A 283 -5.91 -0.31 25.64
N GLU A 284 -5.05 -0.27 24.63
CA GLU A 284 -5.28 0.31 23.28
C GLU A 284 -5.11 -0.78 22.22
N VAL A 285 -5.68 -0.57 21.05
CA VAL A 285 -5.51 -1.43 19.89
C VAL A 285 -4.80 -0.69 18.76
N ALA A 286 -3.96 -1.38 18.02
CA ALA A 286 -3.50 -0.92 16.71
C ALA A 286 -4.63 -1.14 15.70
N GLN A 287 -5.12 -0.07 15.10
CA GLN A 287 -6.35 -0.08 14.30
C GLN A 287 -6.27 -1.01 13.09
N ALA A 288 -5.21 -0.94 12.28
CA ALA A 288 -5.09 -1.72 11.06
C ALA A 288 -5.13 -3.24 11.30
N PRO A 289 -4.29 -3.85 12.16
CA PRO A 289 -4.34 -5.29 12.37
C PRO A 289 -5.62 -5.73 13.10
N THR A 290 -6.21 -4.88 13.94
CA THR A 290 -7.49 -5.16 14.60
C THR A 290 -8.62 -5.22 13.58
N ASN A 291 -8.75 -4.20 12.71
CA ASN A 291 -9.77 -4.21 11.66
C ASN A 291 -9.56 -5.34 10.65
N ALA A 292 -8.31 -5.66 10.31
CA ALA A 292 -8.00 -6.78 9.44
C ALA A 292 -8.46 -8.12 10.07
N ALA A 293 -8.20 -8.35 11.36
CA ALA A 293 -8.67 -9.54 12.07
C ALA A 293 -10.20 -9.60 12.12
N MET A 294 -10.86 -8.50 12.48
CA MET A 294 -12.34 -8.41 12.50
C MET A 294 -12.96 -8.70 11.14
N LEU A 295 -12.38 -8.17 10.05
CA LEU A 295 -12.88 -8.42 8.71
C LEU A 295 -12.69 -9.91 8.32
N LYS A 296 -11.56 -10.52 8.68
CA LYS A 296 -11.34 -11.97 8.47
C LYS A 296 -12.41 -12.82 9.15
N GLU A 297 -12.76 -12.49 10.39
CA GLU A 297 -13.84 -13.19 11.13
C GLU A 297 -15.21 -13.01 10.47
N ILE A 298 -15.51 -11.81 9.95
CA ILE A 298 -16.79 -11.55 9.26
C ILE A 298 -16.87 -12.30 7.92
N LEU A 299 -15.73 -12.53 7.26
CA LEU A 299 -15.66 -13.22 5.96
C LEU A 299 -15.65 -14.76 6.11
N ALA A 300 -15.21 -15.30 7.26
CA ALA A 300 -15.19 -16.73 7.56
C ALA A 300 -16.61 -17.30 7.67
#